data_a2a9c0f64d9b5b3b7626e703422fbda9
#
_entry.id   a2a9c0f64d9b5b3b7626e703422fbda9
#
_cell.length_a   1.000
_cell.length_b   1.000
_cell.length_c   1.000
_cell.angle_alpha   90.00
_cell.angle_beta   90.00
_cell.angle_gamma   90.00
#
_symmetry.space_group_name_H-M   'P 1'
#
loop_
_entity.id
_entity.type
_entity.pdbx_description
1 polymer ?
#
loop_
_entity_poly.entity_id
_entity_poly.type
_entity_poly.pdbx_seq_one_letter_code
_entity_poly.pdbx_strand_id
1 'polypeptide(L)'
;MKKILILAAAAAVLWSCANRNKYAVDGKVEGANSMVYLFDEKDNILDSAAAANGVFRFEGVAEKPQAAILRDARDDGATFGAMLILEPGTINVTDDAQNPYRKKVTGTPANDASDAYATAGSALVQEFRNPETTAERREAIEQEYEQLTRTVLDQNRDNLFGVMLLSQQLGYELSGQELLDEIAKFPAEMQQTDALVRLKENAEQKMKTDIGQPFIDIAQPNADGEQVSLESVVRNPANKYVLLDFWASWCGPCMGEVPHLKKTYDEFRKKGFEIYGVSFDEDRGDWLGAVEQNDMNWLHVSEVKGFDNQAAKDYAIQGIPSNFLIDGQGTIVAKNLRGEALYEKISELLAQ
;
A
#
# COMPACT_ATOMS: atom_id res chain seq x y z
N MET A 1 -24.21 -12.93 56.74
CA MET A 1 -24.77 -12.77 55.38
C MET A 1 -24.05 -11.71 54.51
N LYS A 2 -23.31 -10.73 55.05
CA LYS A 2 -22.59 -9.71 54.23
C LYS A 2 -21.29 -10.21 53.53
N LYS A 3 -20.63 -11.27 53.99
CA LYS A 3 -19.41 -11.80 53.41
C LYS A 3 -19.60 -12.66 52.15
N ILE A 4 -20.76 -13.28 51.97
CA ILE A 4 -21.08 -14.12 50.80
C ILE A 4 -21.43 -13.26 49.55
N LEU A 5 -22.05 -12.10 49.75
CA LEU A 5 -22.39 -11.17 48.65
C LEU A 5 -21.14 -10.52 47.99
N ILE A 6 -20.06 -10.29 48.75
CA ILE A 6 -18.79 -9.72 48.21
C ILE A 6 -18.06 -10.74 47.37
N LEU A 7 -18.06 -12.01 47.70
CA LEU A 7 -17.43 -13.07 46.90
C LEU A 7 -18.18 -13.34 45.58
N ALA A 8 -19.50 -13.26 45.58
CA ALA A 8 -20.31 -13.43 44.37
C ALA A 8 -20.11 -12.26 43.38
N ALA A 9 -20.00 -11.02 43.91
CA ALA A 9 -19.71 -9.84 43.05
C ALA A 9 -18.30 -9.87 42.46
N ALA A 10 -17.28 -10.33 43.21
CA ALA A 10 -15.92 -10.46 42.70
C ALA A 10 -15.79 -11.58 41.63
N ALA A 11 -16.51 -12.70 41.82
CA ALA A 11 -16.53 -13.78 40.82
C ALA A 11 -17.26 -13.35 39.52
N ALA A 12 -18.34 -12.56 39.62
CA ALA A 12 -19.05 -12.02 38.45
C ALA A 12 -18.21 -11.00 37.67
N VAL A 13 -17.41 -10.17 38.35
CA VAL A 13 -16.51 -9.20 37.72
C VAL A 13 -15.34 -9.93 37.01
N LEU A 14 -14.78 -10.97 37.61
CA LEU A 14 -13.72 -11.77 36.99
C LEU A 14 -14.23 -12.60 35.79
N TRP A 15 -15.47 -13.06 35.82
CA TRP A 15 -16.07 -13.79 34.69
C TRP A 15 -16.45 -12.86 33.55
N SER A 16 -16.85 -11.62 33.83
CA SER A 16 -17.08 -10.57 32.83
C SER A 16 -15.79 -10.15 32.11
N CYS A 17 -14.65 -10.09 32.82
CA CYS A 17 -13.34 -9.79 32.18
C CYS A 17 -12.82 -10.94 31.32
N ALA A 18 -13.03 -12.19 31.71
CA ALA A 18 -12.56 -13.36 30.97
C ALA A 18 -13.25 -13.59 29.61
N ASN A 19 -14.41 -12.96 29.38
CA ASN A 19 -15.16 -13.09 28.14
C ASN A 19 -14.98 -11.90 27.19
N ARG A 20 -14.33 -10.82 27.60
CA ARG A 20 -14.26 -9.57 26.82
C ARG A 20 -13.43 -9.67 25.56
N ASN A 21 -12.49 -10.59 25.49
CA ASN A 21 -11.53 -10.70 24.38
C ASN A 21 -11.70 -11.98 23.55
N LYS A 22 -12.79 -12.74 23.75
CA LYS A 22 -13.03 -13.96 22.98
C LYS A 22 -13.61 -13.67 21.63
N TYR A 23 -13.08 -14.33 20.60
CA TYR A 23 -13.68 -14.40 19.28
C TYR A 23 -14.10 -15.82 18.92
N ALA A 24 -15.05 -15.93 18.02
CA ALA A 24 -15.33 -17.14 17.27
C ALA A 24 -15.37 -16.78 15.77
N VAL A 25 -14.87 -17.66 14.92
CA VAL A 25 -15.04 -17.55 13.46
C VAL A 25 -15.91 -18.71 13.01
N ASP A 26 -17.13 -18.40 12.60
CA ASP A 26 -18.09 -19.36 12.06
C ASP A 26 -18.08 -19.29 10.54
N GLY A 27 -17.58 -20.33 9.89
CA GLY A 27 -17.48 -20.43 8.43
C GLY A 27 -18.55 -21.35 7.83
N LYS A 28 -19.17 -20.87 6.73
CA LYS A 28 -20.02 -21.65 5.84
C LYS A 28 -19.67 -21.30 4.41
N VAL A 29 -18.73 -22.05 3.84
CA VAL A 29 -18.14 -21.80 2.50
C VAL A 29 -18.25 -23.05 1.67
N GLU A 30 -18.87 -22.94 0.49
CA GLU A 30 -19.03 -24.07 -0.44
C GLU A 30 -17.63 -24.58 -0.87
N GLY A 31 -17.47 -25.90 -0.89
CA GLY A 31 -16.21 -26.54 -1.24
C GLY A 31 -15.22 -26.72 -0.08
N ALA A 32 -15.40 -26.09 1.07
CA ALA A 32 -14.56 -26.32 2.24
C ALA A 32 -14.85 -27.73 2.83
N ASN A 33 -14.01 -28.71 2.53
CA ASN A 33 -14.22 -30.12 2.93
C ASN A 33 -12.93 -30.76 3.51
N SER A 34 -11.96 -29.95 3.90
CA SER A 34 -10.67 -30.39 4.45
C SER A 34 -10.26 -29.52 5.64
N MET A 35 -8.98 -29.29 5.82
CA MET A 35 -8.49 -28.34 6.83
C MET A 35 -8.59 -26.91 6.31
N VAL A 36 -8.96 -26.00 7.19
CA VAL A 36 -8.94 -24.56 6.98
C VAL A 36 -7.98 -23.95 7.98
N TYR A 37 -7.24 -22.93 7.59
CA TYR A 37 -6.16 -22.33 8.36
C TYR A 37 -6.38 -20.83 8.51
N LEU A 38 -6.05 -20.31 9.68
CA LEU A 38 -5.85 -18.89 9.94
C LEU A 38 -4.36 -18.57 9.93
N PHE A 39 -3.97 -17.53 9.18
CA PHE A 39 -2.62 -17.02 9.09
C PHE A 39 -2.53 -15.59 9.60
N ASP A 40 -1.38 -15.21 10.13
CA ASP A 40 -1.05 -13.80 10.36
C ASP A 40 -0.57 -13.12 9.05
N GLU A 41 -0.27 -11.81 9.15
CA GLU A 41 0.25 -11.01 8.02
C GLU A 41 1.65 -11.47 7.52
N LYS A 42 2.35 -12.31 8.28
CA LYS A 42 3.67 -12.87 7.95
C LYS A 42 3.59 -14.32 7.47
N ASP A 43 2.39 -14.79 7.16
CA ASP A 43 2.13 -16.15 6.70
C ASP A 43 2.40 -17.27 7.75
N ASN A 44 2.45 -16.92 9.05
CA ASN A 44 2.50 -17.90 10.10
C ASN A 44 1.11 -18.44 10.43
N ILE A 45 0.98 -19.76 10.63
CA ILE A 45 -0.29 -20.36 11.02
C ILE A 45 -0.62 -19.97 12.46
N LEU A 46 -1.74 -19.27 12.66
CA LEU A 46 -2.31 -18.93 13.96
C LEU A 46 -3.14 -20.09 14.52
N ASP A 47 -3.96 -20.73 13.67
CA ASP A 47 -4.83 -21.82 14.05
C ASP A 47 -5.26 -22.65 12.82
N SER A 48 -5.84 -23.83 13.06
CA SER A 48 -6.41 -24.70 12.02
C SER A 48 -7.66 -25.42 12.51
N ALA A 49 -8.64 -25.57 11.63
CA ALA A 49 -9.90 -26.25 11.91
C ALA A 49 -10.25 -27.23 10.80
N ALA A 50 -10.85 -28.36 11.15
CA ALA A 50 -11.44 -29.27 10.17
C ALA A 50 -12.76 -28.71 9.64
N ALA A 51 -12.92 -28.71 8.32
CA ALA A 51 -14.18 -28.36 7.67
C ALA A 51 -14.92 -29.61 7.18
N ALA A 52 -16.22 -29.62 7.35
CA ALA A 52 -17.09 -30.69 6.87
C ALA A 52 -18.36 -30.08 6.27
N ASN A 53 -18.68 -30.46 5.02
CA ASN A 53 -19.83 -29.92 4.30
C ASN A 53 -19.86 -28.39 4.24
N GLY A 54 -18.71 -27.78 4.07
CA GLY A 54 -18.58 -26.33 4.02
C GLY A 54 -18.54 -25.62 5.38
N VAL A 55 -18.70 -26.32 6.50
CA VAL A 55 -18.81 -25.71 7.84
C VAL A 55 -17.52 -25.94 8.63
N PHE A 56 -17.01 -24.86 9.23
CA PHE A 56 -15.84 -24.86 10.10
C PHE A 56 -16.00 -23.81 11.22
N ARG A 57 -15.24 -23.99 12.31
CA ARG A 57 -15.24 -23.03 13.43
C ARG A 57 -13.87 -22.93 14.07
N PHE A 58 -13.48 -21.69 14.38
CA PHE A 58 -12.35 -21.36 15.24
C PHE A 58 -12.86 -20.63 16.49
N GLU A 59 -12.15 -20.77 17.58
CA GLU A 59 -12.39 -20.04 18.83
C GLU A 59 -11.04 -19.62 19.42
N GLY A 60 -10.95 -18.37 19.85
CA GLY A 60 -9.70 -17.86 20.41
C GLY A 60 -9.89 -16.63 21.29
N VAL A 61 -8.77 -16.04 21.65
CA VAL A 61 -8.71 -14.79 22.41
C VAL A 61 -7.87 -13.81 21.60
N ALA A 62 -8.45 -12.66 21.30
CA ALA A 62 -7.75 -11.52 20.72
C ALA A 62 -7.53 -10.48 21.83
N GLU A 63 -6.34 -10.48 22.43
CA GLU A 63 -5.98 -9.43 23.41
C GLU A 63 -6.00 -8.04 22.77
N LYS A 64 -5.64 -7.97 21.50
CA LYS A 64 -5.79 -6.82 20.59
C LYS A 64 -6.37 -7.30 19.26
N PRO A 65 -7.17 -6.49 18.58
CA PRO A 65 -7.58 -6.80 17.21
C PRO A 65 -6.37 -7.03 16.31
N GLN A 66 -6.43 -8.06 15.46
CA GLN A 66 -5.38 -8.37 14.49
C GLN A 66 -5.96 -8.82 13.16
N ALA A 67 -5.31 -8.44 12.06
CA ALA A 67 -5.66 -8.96 10.75
C ALA A 67 -5.25 -10.43 10.65
N ALA A 68 -6.08 -11.22 9.97
CA ALA A 68 -5.80 -12.62 9.68
C ALA A 68 -6.28 -12.99 8.29
N ILE A 69 -5.63 -13.98 7.69
CA ILE A 69 -5.99 -14.54 6.39
C ILE A 69 -6.50 -15.95 6.61
N LEU A 70 -7.72 -16.22 6.17
CA LEU A 70 -8.32 -17.54 6.15
C LEU A 70 -8.06 -18.19 4.79
N ARG A 71 -7.54 -19.42 4.77
CA ARG A 71 -7.32 -20.22 3.54
C ARG A 71 -7.61 -21.69 3.79
N ASP A 72 -7.98 -22.43 2.73
CA ASP A 72 -8.19 -23.89 2.76
C ASP A 72 -6.95 -24.72 2.37
N ALA A 73 -5.80 -24.06 2.17
CA ALA A 73 -4.50 -24.70 1.96
C ALA A 73 -3.39 -23.91 2.66
N ARG A 74 -2.23 -24.58 2.86
CA ARG A 74 -1.03 -23.97 3.45
C ARG A 74 -0.14 -23.27 2.43
N ASP A 75 -0.33 -23.57 1.18
CA ASP A 75 0.44 -23.10 0.03
C ASP A 75 -0.45 -22.39 -0.99
N ASP A 76 0.08 -22.11 -2.16
CA ASP A 76 -0.60 -21.42 -3.26
C ASP A 76 -1.75 -22.25 -3.89
N GLY A 77 -1.99 -23.48 -3.42
CA GLY A 77 -3.08 -24.33 -3.84
C GLY A 77 -4.43 -24.03 -3.19
N ALA A 78 -4.56 -22.94 -2.44
CA ALA A 78 -5.82 -22.56 -1.82
C ALA A 78 -6.91 -22.28 -2.87
N THR A 79 -8.10 -22.87 -2.66
CA THR A 79 -9.25 -22.67 -3.54
C THR A 79 -10.09 -21.46 -3.13
N PHE A 80 -9.98 -21.02 -1.88
CA PHE A 80 -10.52 -19.76 -1.40
C PHE A 80 -9.63 -19.11 -0.36
N GLY A 81 -9.79 -17.79 -0.24
CA GLY A 81 -9.18 -16.98 0.81
C GLY A 81 -10.12 -15.88 1.28
N ALA A 82 -9.99 -15.47 2.53
CA ALA A 82 -10.68 -14.31 3.08
C ALA A 82 -9.78 -13.59 4.08
N MET A 83 -9.70 -12.29 3.97
CA MET A 83 -9.13 -11.45 5.02
C MET A 83 -10.21 -11.15 6.06
N LEU A 84 -9.86 -11.26 7.33
CA LEU A 84 -10.75 -10.94 8.45
C LEU A 84 -9.97 -10.26 9.58
N ILE A 85 -10.71 -9.59 10.45
CA ILE A 85 -10.13 -8.97 11.65
C ILE A 85 -10.58 -9.81 12.84
N LEU A 86 -9.61 -10.46 13.50
CA LEU A 86 -9.86 -11.17 14.76
C LEU A 86 -10.04 -10.15 15.87
N GLU A 87 -11.29 -9.93 16.25
CA GLU A 87 -11.74 -9.03 17.31
C GLU A 87 -12.83 -9.70 18.13
N PRO A 88 -13.11 -9.25 19.36
CA PRO A 88 -14.12 -9.88 20.22
C PRO A 88 -15.51 -9.96 19.57
N GLY A 89 -16.10 -11.15 19.58
CA GLY A 89 -17.43 -11.41 19.01
C GLY A 89 -17.47 -12.65 18.12
N THR A 90 -18.53 -12.79 17.33
CA THR A 90 -18.70 -13.86 16.37
C THR A 90 -18.54 -13.31 14.95
N ILE A 91 -17.51 -13.77 14.26
CA ILE A 91 -17.17 -13.41 12.89
C ILE A 91 -17.76 -14.49 11.99
N ASN A 92 -18.56 -14.11 11.03
CA ASN A 92 -19.19 -15.03 10.09
C ASN A 92 -18.48 -14.94 8.73
N VAL A 93 -18.07 -16.08 8.19
CA VAL A 93 -17.46 -16.18 6.85
C VAL A 93 -18.39 -17.01 5.95
N THR A 94 -18.90 -16.39 4.89
CA THR A 94 -19.83 -17.03 3.95
C THR A 94 -19.46 -16.72 2.50
N ASP A 95 -20.03 -17.48 1.56
CA ASP A 95 -19.93 -17.12 0.16
C ASP A 95 -20.66 -15.81 -0.15
N ASP A 96 -20.09 -15.03 -1.05
CA ASP A 96 -20.75 -13.84 -1.56
C ASP A 96 -21.55 -14.19 -2.82
N ALA A 97 -22.87 -14.10 -2.71
CA ALA A 97 -23.77 -14.43 -3.83
C ALA A 97 -23.60 -13.50 -5.05
N GLN A 98 -23.01 -12.32 -4.87
CA GLN A 98 -22.78 -11.33 -5.95
C GLN A 98 -21.37 -11.42 -6.55
N ASN A 99 -20.43 -11.99 -5.81
CA ASN A 99 -19.04 -12.13 -6.27
C ASN A 99 -18.45 -13.49 -5.83
N PRO A 100 -18.42 -14.50 -6.70
CA PRO A 100 -17.95 -15.84 -6.34
C PRO A 100 -16.46 -15.90 -5.96
N TYR A 101 -15.69 -14.87 -6.31
CA TYR A 101 -14.27 -14.78 -5.97
C TYR A 101 -14.01 -14.13 -4.59
N ARG A 102 -15.05 -13.63 -3.94
CA ARG A 102 -14.99 -13.00 -2.63
C ARG A 102 -15.72 -13.82 -1.58
N LYS A 103 -15.22 -13.82 -0.37
CA LYS A 103 -15.97 -14.27 0.81
C LYS A 103 -16.50 -13.08 1.57
N LYS A 104 -17.73 -13.17 2.05
CA LYS A 104 -18.35 -12.18 2.90
C LYS A 104 -17.94 -12.43 4.34
N VAL A 105 -17.39 -11.42 5.00
CA VAL A 105 -16.93 -11.49 6.39
C VAL A 105 -17.67 -10.45 7.20
N THR A 106 -18.49 -10.89 8.18
CA THR A 106 -19.39 -10.02 8.93
C THR A 106 -19.52 -10.46 10.40
N GLY A 107 -20.28 -9.72 11.20
CA GLY A 107 -20.71 -10.09 12.56
C GLY A 107 -19.95 -9.38 13.66
N THR A 108 -18.95 -8.59 13.34
CA THR A 108 -18.26 -7.69 14.28
C THR A 108 -18.00 -6.34 13.60
N PRO A 109 -17.84 -5.25 14.36
CA PRO A 109 -17.84 -3.88 13.80
C PRO A 109 -16.80 -3.65 12.68
N ALA A 110 -15.54 -4.07 12.87
CA ALA A 110 -14.52 -3.85 11.87
C ALA A 110 -14.71 -4.73 10.62
N ASN A 111 -15.20 -5.97 10.79
CA ASN A 111 -15.51 -6.87 9.68
C ASN A 111 -16.74 -6.40 8.90
N ASP A 112 -17.78 -5.93 9.58
CA ASP A 112 -18.99 -5.38 8.93
C ASP A 112 -18.64 -4.13 8.10
N ALA A 113 -17.81 -3.24 8.64
CA ALA A 113 -17.33 -2.05 7.93
C ALA A 113 -16.48 -2.42 6.72
N SER A 114 -15.58 -3.40 6.87
CA SER A 114 -14.73 -3.92 5.77
C SER A 114 -15.57 -4.53 4.66
N ASP A 115 -16.56 -5.36 5.00
CA ASP A 115 -17.45 -5.99 4.01
C ASP A 115 -18.31 -4.97 3.26
N ALA A 116 -18.85 -3.98 3.97
CA ALA A 116 -19.62 -2.90 3.36
C ALA A 116 -18.77 -2.04 2.41
N TYR A 117 -17.55 -1.68 2.82
CA TYR A 117 -16.60 -0.96 1.96
C TYR A 117 -16.23 -1.76 0.71
N ALA A 118 -15.86 -3.03 0.87
CA ALA A 118 -15.53 -3.91 -0.24
C ALA A 118 -16.70 -4.07 -1.22
N THR A 119 -17.94 -4.16 -0.73
CA THR A 119 -19.14 -4.25 -1.55
C THR A 119 -19.37 -2.98 -2.37
N ALA A 120 -19.31 -1.81 -1.72
CA ALA A 120 -19.47 -0.51 -2.40
C ALA A 120 -18.34 -0.25 -3.42
N GLY A 121 -17.09 -0.51 -3.03
CA GLY A 121 -15.92 -0.35 -3.90
C GLY A 121 -15.95 -1.29 -5.11
N SER A 122 -16.41 -2.53 -4.93
CA SER A 122 -16.52 -3.50 -6.04
C SER A 122 -17.46 -3.02 -7.16
N ALA A 123 -18.54 -2.35 -6.81
CA ALA A 123 -19.47 -1.80 -7.79
C ALA A 123 -18.80 -0.70 -8.65
N LEU A 124 -18.08 0.22 -7.99
CA LEU A 124 -17.31 1.28 -8.67
C LEU A 124 -16.21 0.70 -9.58
N VAL A 125 -15.47 -0.29 -9.08
CA VAL A 125 -14.41 -0.96 -9.86
C VAL A 125 -14.96 -1.71 -11.07
N GLN A 126 -16.11 -2.37 -10.96
CA GLN A 126 -16.77 -3.03 -12.08
C GLN A 126 -17.19 -2.03 -13.15
N GLU A 127 -17.77 -0.90 -12.76
CA GLU A 127 -18.13 0.16 -13.70
C GLU A 127 -16.88 0.77 -14.35
N PHE A 128 -15.83 1.04 -13.60
CA PHE A 128 -14.56 1.56 -14.11
C PHE A 128 -13.93 0.66 -15.18
N ARG A 129 -13.98 -0.66 -14.96
CA ARG A 129 -13.42 -1.67 -15.88
C ARG A 129 -14.28 -1.93 -17.10
N ASN A 130 -15.50 -1.46 -17.14
CA ASN A 130 -16.36 -1.63 -18.31
C ASN A 130 -15.75 -0.86 -19.50
N PRO A 131 -15.51 -1.53 -20.66
CA PRO A 131 -14.95 -0.87 -21.84
C PRO A 131 -15.80 0.31 -22.36
N GLU A 132 -17.11 0.31 -22.08
CA GLU A 132 -18.03 1.37 -22.50
C GLU A 132 -18.01 2.60 -21.56
N THR A 133 -17.35 2.53 -20.41
CA THR A 133 -17.25 3.67 -19.49
C THR A 133 -16.37 4.76 -20.08
N THR A 134 -16.93 5.97 -20.21
CA THR A 134 -16.22 7.13 -20.76
C THR A 134 -15.07 7.57 -19.84
N ALA A 135 -14.10 8.33 -20.39
CA ALA A 135 -13.00 8.86 -19.60
C ALA A 135 -13.51 9.79 -18.46
N GLU A 136 -14.47 10.67 -18.75
CA GLU A 136 -15.08 11.54 -17.73
C GLU A 136 -15.76 10.75 -16.61
N ARG A 137 -16.44 9.63 -16.95
CA ARG A 137 -17.08 8.80 -15.93
C ARG A 137 -16.05 8.04 -15.10
N ARG A 138 -14.92 7.60 -15.69
CA ARG A 138 -13.81 6.99 -14.94
C ARG A 138 -13.20 7.94 -13.93
N GLU A 139 -12.96 9.20 -14.33
CA GLU A 139 -12.49 10.24 -13.41
C GLU A 139 -13.48 10.48 -12.26
N ALA A 140 -14.78 10.53 -12.56
CA ALA A 140 -15.80 10.64 -11.51
C ALA A 140 -15.82 9.42 -10.57
N ILE A 141 -15.62 8.21 -11.09
CA ILE A 141 -15.55 6.98 -10.27
C ILE A 141 -14.33 7.03 -9.33
N GLU A 142 -13.18 7.51 -9.80
CA GLU A 142 -11.99 7.67 -8.94
C GLU A 142 -12.27 8.62 -7.78
N GLN A 143 -12.93 9.75 -8.04
CA GLN A 143 -13.34 10.69 -7.00
C GLN A 143 -14.38 10.09 -6.04
N GLU A 144 -15.36 9.34 -6.56
CA GLU A 144 -16.34 8.63 -5.74
C GLU A 144 -15.67 7.58 -4.84
N TYR A 145 -14.69 6.84 -5.37
CA TYR A 145 -13.94 5.84 -4.60
C TYR A 145 -13.09 6.49 -3.51
N GLU A 146 -12.40 7.58 -3.82
CA GLU A 146 -11.65 8.35 -2.83
C GLU A 146 -12.57 8.89 -1.72
N GLN A 147 -13.71 9.48 -2.09
CA GLN A 147 -14.68 9.98 -1.11
C GLN A 147 -15.26 8.87 -0.24
N LEU A 148 -15.55 7.70 -0.81
CA LEU A 148 -15.97 6.50 -0.07
C LEU A 148 -14.89 6.12 0.94
N THR A 149 -13.63 6.02 0.52
CA THR A 149 -12.49 5.63 1.37
C THR A 149 -12.33 6.59 2.55
N ARG A 150 -12.35 7.91 2.28
CA ARG A 150 -12.23 8.94 3.34
C ARG A 150 -13.40 8.90 4.31
N THR A 151 -14.62 8.73 3.81
CA THR A 151 -15.82 8.64 4.65
C THR A 151 -15.78 7.42 5.57
N VAL A 152 -15.42 6.27 5.02
CA VAL A 152 -15.32 5.02 5.80
C VAL A 152 -14.15 5.06 6.79
N LEU A 153 -13.02 5.68 6.41
CA LEU A 153 -11.90 5.93 7.33
C LEU A 153 -12.34 6.75 8.55
N ASP A 154 -13.07 7.86 8.33
CA ASP A 154 -13.53 8.73 9.40
C ASP A 154 -14.49 8.02 10.38
N GLN A 155 -15.28 7.06 9.88
CA GLN A 155 -16.20 6.27 10.68
C GLN A 155 -15.52 5.13 11.46
N ASN A 156 -14.28 4.79 11.12
CA ASN A 156 -13.56 3.61 11.63
C ASN A 156 -12.20 3.94 12.27
N ARG A 157 -12.01 5.18 12.76
CA ARG A 157 -10.75 5.58 13.39
C ARG A 157 -10.49 4.90 14.74
N ASP A 158 -11.50 4.30 15.35
CA ASP A 158 -11.42 3.62 16.63
C ASP A 158 -11.20 2.09 16.52
N ASN A 159 -11.00 1.58 15.31
CA ASN A 159 -10.80 0.15 15.07
C ASN A 159 -9.69 -0.12 14.03
N LEU A 160 -9.28 -1.39 13.93
CA LEU A 160 -8.17 -1.82 13.08
C LEU A 160 -8.46 -1.63 11.59
N PHE A 161 -9.73 -1.69 11.17
CA PHE A 161 -10.07 -1.49 9.75
C PHE A 161 -9.73 -0.06 9.29
N GLY A 162 -9.98 0.95 10.12
CA GLY A 162 -9.56 2.32 9.83
C GLY A 162 -8.05 2.46 9.68
N VAL A 163 -7.27 1.77 10.53
CA VAL A 163 -5.80 1.71 10.41
C VAL A 163 -5.38 1.10 9.07
N MET A 164 -6.03 0.01 8.67
CA MET A 164 -5.76 -0.67 7.38
C MET A 164 -6.13 0.23 6.19
N LEU A 165 -7.26 0.93 6.23
CA LEU A 165 -7.65 1.88 5.18
C LEU A 165 -6.61 2.99 5.02
N LEU A 166 -6.18 3.63 6.11
CA LEU A 166 -5.18 4.67 6.02
C LEU A 166 -3.86 4.13 5.47
N SER A 167 -3.36 3.02 6.00
CA SER A 167 -2.05 2.49 5.64
C SER A 167 -2.00 1.89 4.23
N GLN A 168 -3.07 1.23 3.78
CA GLN A 168 -3.07 0.44 2.53
C GLN A 168 -3.69 1.18 1.35
N GLN A 169 -4.63 2.10 1.58
CA GLN A 169 -5.33 2.81 0.51
C GLN A 169 -4.81 4.24 0.33
N LEU A 170 -4.62 4.99 1.41
CA LEU A 170 -4.25 6.41 1.35
C LEU A 170 -2.75 6.66 1.60
N GLY A 171 -2.04 5.69 2.17
CA GLY A 171 -0.63 5.85 2.55
C GLY A 171 0.32 6.20 1.40
N TYR A 172 -0.04 5.82 0.17
CA TYR A 172 0.74 6.13 -1.04
C TYR A 172 0.52 7.55 -1.54
N GLU A 173 -0.72 8.03 -1.51
CA GLU A 173 -1.15 9.27 -2.16
C GLU A 173 -0.82 10.50 -1.31
N LEU A 174 -0.96 10.37 0.00
CA LEU A 174 -0.80 11.47 0.93
C LEU A 174 0.69 11.87 1.08
N SER A 175 0.92 13.17 1.18
CA SER A 175 2.20 13.73 1.60
C SER A 175 2.56 13.33 3.03
N GLY A 176 3.82 13.53 3.43
CA GLY A 176 4.24 13.23 4.80
C GLY A 176 3.43 13.99 5.85
N GLN A 177 3.17 15.28 5.62
CA GLN A 177 2.38 16.10 6.56
C GLN A 177 0.92 15.64 6.63
N GLU A 178 0.27 15.39 5.49
CA GLU A 178 -1.11 14.89 5.46
C GLU A 178 -1.26 13.55 6.19
N LEU A 179 -0.28 12.65 6.04
CA LEU A 179 -0.26 11.37 6.78
C LEU A 179 -0.17 11.59 8.29
N LEU A 180 0.70 12.50 8.75
CA LEU A 180 0.80 12.84 10.18
C LEU A 180 -0.52 13.43 10.70
N ASP A 181 -1.14 14.31 9.92
CA ASP A 181 -2.44 14.91 10.28
C ASP A 181 -3.55 13.86 10.33
N GLU A 182 -3.55 12.88 9.41
CA GLU A 182 -4.52 11.78 9.42
C GLU A 182 -4.27 10.82 10.60
N ILE A 183 -3.01 10.48 10.91
CA ILE A 183 -2.65 9.65 12.08
C ILE A 183 -3.08 10.33 13.39
N ALA A 184 -2.92 11.64 13.50
CA ALA A 184 -3.29 12.40 14.70
C ALA A 184 -4.81 12.36 15.01
N LYS A 185 -5.66 12.06 14.02
CA LYS A 185 -7.11 11.92 14.21
C LYS A 185 -7.52 10.59 14.85
N PHE A 186 -6.63 9.59 14.90
CA PHE A 186 -6.91 8.32 15.57
C PHE A 186 -6.82 8.46 17.09
N PRO A 187 -7.61 7.69 17.87
CA PRO A 187 -7.43 7.59 19.32
C PRO A 187 -6.00 7.17 19.69
N ALA A 188 -5.51 7.63 20.84
CA ALA A 188 -4.13 7.40 21.28
C ALA A 188 -3.75 5.89 21.32
N GLU A 189 -4.69 5.02 21.63
CA GLU A 189 -4.49 3.56 21.62
C GLU A 189 -4.22 3.05 20.21
N MET A 190 -4.98 3.52 19.21
CA MET A 190 -4.82 3.12 17.82
C MET A 190 -3.51 3.64 17.23
N GLN A 191 -3.07 4.83 17.61
CA GLN A 191 -1.78 5.41 17.18
C GLN A 191 -0.57 4.56 17.63
N GLN A 192 -0.74 3.65 18.61
CA GLN A 192 0.30 2.73 19.07
C GLN A 192 0.28 1.38 18.34
N THR A 193 -0.58 1.19 17.35
CA THR A 193 -0.53 0.00 16.49
C THR A 193 0.73 0.01 15.65
N ASP A 194 1.32 -1.17 15.44
CA ASP A 194 2.55 -1.29 14.65
C ASP A 194 2.42 -0.68 13.25
N ALA A 195 1.23 -0.77 12.65
CA ALA A 195 0.96 -0.20 11.34
C ALA A 195 1.01 1.33 11.35
N LEU A 196 0.36 2.01 12.31
CA LEU A 196 0.41 3.48 12.39
C LEU A 196 1.76 4.00 12.88
N VAL A 197 2.48 3.26 13.72
CA VAL A 197 3.86 3.62 14.10
C VAL A 197 4.75 3.61 12.87
N ARG A 198 4.73 2.52 12.08
CA ARG A 198 5.50 2.44 10.82
C ARG A 198 5.08 3.49 9.80
N LEU A 199 3.77 3.74 9.68
CA LEU A 199 3.25 4.77 8.78
C LEU A 199 3.71 6.17 9.18
N LYS A 200 3.79 6.46 10.48
CA LYS A 200 4.33 7.72 11.00
C LYS A 200 5.81 7.88 10.68
N GLU A 201 6.63 6.85 10.91
CA GLU A 201 8.05 6.86 10.54
C GLU A 201 8.24 7.10 9.04
N ASN A 202 7.41 6.45 8.22
CA ASN A 202 7.42 6.68 6.77
C ASN A 202 7.00 8.11 6.41
N ALA A 203 5.97 8.66 7.05
CA ALA A 203 5.52 10.04 6.84
C ALA A 203 6.63 11.04 7.19
N GLU A 204 7.32 10.86 8.32
CA GLU A 204 8.46 11.67 8.73
C GLU A 204 9.62 11.58 7.72
N GLN A 205 9.83 10.42 7.12
CA GLN A 205 10.83 10.26 6.05
C GLN A 205 10.39 10.94 4.75
N LYS A 206 9.12 10.78 4.34
CA LYS A 206 8.53 11.48 3.17
C LYS A 206 8.72 12.98 3.25
N MET A 207 8.56 13.59 4.44
CA MET A 207 8.74 15.02 4.64
C MET A 207 10.15 15.52 4.30
N LYS A 208 11.18 14.68 4.43
CA LYS A 208 12.57 15.04 4.09
C LYS A 208 12.77 15.21 2.58
N THR A 209 11.88 14.65 1.78
CA THR A 209 11.92 14.70 0.32
C THR A 209 10.65 15.34 -0.27
N ASP A 210 9.98 16.21 0.49
CA ASP A 210 8.84 16.98 -0.02
C ASP A 210 9.29 18.13 -0.93
N ILE A 211 8.34 18.67 -1.67
CA ILE A 211 8.58 19.82 -2.55
C ILE A 211 9.13 20.99 -1.71
N GLY A 212 10.20 21.59 -2.18
CA GLY A 212 10.94 22.65 -1.48
C GLY A 212 12.07 22.14 -0.60
N GLN A 213 12.18 20.83 -0.35
CA GLN A 213 13.30 20.25 0.41
C GLN A 213 14.50 19.97 -0.50
N PRO A 214 15.72 19.94 0.07
CA PRO A 214 16.89 19.48 -0.66
C PRO A 214 16.77 17.99 -0.99
N PHE A 215 17.28 17.57 -2.14
CA PHE A 215 17.39 16.16 -2.48
C PHE A 215 18.35 15.42 -1.54
N ILE A 216 18.16 14.10 -1.42
CA ILE A 216 19.10 13.21 -0.71
C ILE A 216 19.99 12.55 -1.76
N ASP A 217 21.31 12.59 -1.59
CA ASP A 217 22.21 11.97 -2.55
C ASP A 217 22.08 10.44 -2.57
N ILE A 218 22.14 9.88 -3.76
CA ILE A 218 22.12 8.45 -4.03
C ILE A 218 23.37 8.14 -4.83
N ALA A 219 24.15 7.15 -4.41
CA ALA A 219 25.28 6.65 -5.17
C ALA A 219 25.14 5.14 -5.40
N GLN A 220 24.91 4.75 -6.64
CA GLN A 220 24.70 3.34 -7.01
C GLN A 220 25.45 2.98 -8.29
N PRO A 221 25.72 1.67 -8.53
CA PRO A 221 26.41 1.22 -9.75
C PRO A 221 25.55 1.47 -11.00
N ASN A 222 26.19 1.98 -12.06
CA ASN A 222 25.63 2.01 -13.42
C ASN A 222 25.77 0.65 -14.13
N ALA A 223 25.43 0.62 -15.44
CA ALA A 223 25.55 -0.58 -16.27
C ALA A 223 27.00 -1.10 -16.41
N ASP A 224 28.01 -0.27 -16.20
CA ASP A 224 29.43 -0.65 -16.25
C ASP A 224 29.98 -1.03 -14.87
N GLY A 225 29.17 -0.94 -13.82
CA GLY A 225 29.54 -1.18 -12.42
C GLY A 225 30.22 0.02 -11.74
N GLU A 226 30.26 1.17 -12.39
CA GLU A 226 30.82 2.40 -11.85
C GLU A 226 29.81 3.07 -10.92
N GLN A 227 30.26 3.53 -9.75
CA GLN A 227 29.42 4.28 -8.82
C GLN A 227 29.13 5.68 -9.40
N VAL A 228 27.85 5.99 -9.56
CA VAL A 228 27.41 7.31 -10.03
C VAL A 228 26.52 7.92 -8.95
N SER A 229 26.89 9.11 -8.45
CA SER A 229 26.07 9.83 -7.48
C SER A 229 25.06 10.74 -8.18
N LEU A 230 23.86 10.83 -7.61
CA LEU A 230 22.85 11.78 -8.05
C LEU A 230 23.35 13.22 -7.94
N GLU A 231 24.13 13.53 -6.88
CA GLU A 231 24.76 14.84 -6.71
C GLU A 231 25.63 15.22 -7.92
N SER A 232 26.43 14.27 -8.46
CA SER A 232 27.27 14.54 -9.62
C SER A 232 26.46 14.90 -10.87
N VAL A 233 25.23 14.38 -10.99
CA VAL A 233 24.31 14.66 -12.10
C VAL A 233 23.59 15.99 -11.87
N VAL A 234 23.05 16.22 -10.67
CA VAL A 234 22.35 17.46 -10.31
C VAL A 234 23.29 18.68 -10.37
N ARG A 235 24.54 18.53 -9.89
CA ARG A 235 25.52 19.63 -9.89
C ARG A 235 26.26 19.84 -11.22
N ASN A 236 25.99 18.99 -12.23
CA ASN A 236 26.53 19.22 -13.56
C ASN A 236 25.92 20.51 -14.16
N PRO A 237 26.74 21.52 -14.53
CA PRO A 237 26.22 22.80 -15.01
C PRO A 237 25.43 22.72 -16.33
N ALA A 238 25.52 21.61 -17.04
CA ALA A 238 24.69 21.35 -18.21
C ALA A 238 23.24 21.00 -17.84
N ASN A 239 22.99 20.53 -16.60
CA ASN A 239 21.69 20.08 -16.14
C ASN A 239 21.01 21.17 -15.32
N LYS A 240 19.88 21.68 -15.81
CA LYS A 240 19.03 22.63 -15.10
C LYS A 240 18.01 21.92 -14.21
N TYR A 241 17.53 20.78 -14.69
CA TYR A 241 16.55 19.93 -14.01
C TYR A 241 16.92 18.46 -14.20
N VAL A 242 16.83 17.69 -13.11
CA VAL A 242 17.08 16.24 -13.10
C VAL A 242 15.83 15.54 -12.58
N LEU A 243 15.31 14.60 -13.34
CA LEU A 243 14.26 13.70 -12.91
C LEU A 243 14.92 12.47 -12.26
N LEU A 244 14.80 12.34 -10.94
CA LEU A 244 15.07 11.09 -10.24
C LEU A 244 13.84 10.19 -10.41
N ASP A 245 13.98 9.08 -11.13
CA ASP A 245 12.89 8.17 -11.49
C ASP A 245 13.12 6.76 -10.94
N PHE A 246 12.18 6.26 -10.17
CA PHE A 246 12.20 4.91 -9.57
C PHE A 246 11.30 3.98 -10.37
N TRP A 247 11.88 2.90 -10.89
CA TRP A 247 11.22 2.00 -11.82
C TRP A 247 11.71 0.55 -11.70
N ALA A 248 11.11 -0.40 -12.43
CA ALA A 248 11.62 -1.76 -12.62
C ALA A 248 11.10 -2.35 -13.94
N SER A 249 11.78 -3.36 -14.46
CA SER A 249 11.41 -4.07 -15.70
C SER A 249 10.05 -4.79 -15.58
N TRP A 250 9.76 -5.35 -14.42
CA TRP A 250 8.51 -6.05 -14.11
C TRP A 250 7.34 -5.12 -13.78
N CYS A 251 7.57 -3.82 -13.64
CA CYS A 251 6.56 -2.82 -13.31
C CYS A 251 5.80 -2.40 -14.59
N GLY A 252 4.64 -3.00 -14.85
CA GLY A 252 3.81 -2.66 -16.01
C GLY A 252 3.48 -1.18 -16.16
N PRO A 253 3.00 -0.49 -15.10
CA PRO A 253 2.77 0.96 -15.15
C PRO A 253 4.04 1.77 -15.46
N CYS A 254 5.22 1.35 -14.95
CA CYS A 254 6.50 2.02 -15.26
C CYS A 254 6.83 1.91 -16.76
N MET A 255 6.63 0.72 -17.32
CA MET A 255 6.83 0.51 -18.77
C MET A 255 5.84 1.33 -19.61
N GLY A 256 4.63 1.56 -19.09
CA GLY A 256 3.66 2.47 -19.72
C GLY A 256 4.12 3.93 -19.77
N GLU A 257 4.94 4.38 -18.81
CA GLU A 257 5.52 5.74 -18.79
C GLU A 257 6.70 5.93 -19.72
N VAL A 258 7.40 4.86 -20.12
CA VAL A 258 8.63 4.97 -20.95
C VAL A 258 8.43 5.80 -22.23
N PRO A 259 7.35 5.67 -23.01
CA PRO A 259 7.14 6.50 -24.21
C PRO A 259 7.08 8.00 -23.89
N HIS A 260 6.48 8.38 -22.74
CA HIS A 260 6.38 9.78 -22.29
C HIS A 260 7.73 10.30 -21.79
N LEU A 261 8.49 9.49 -21.05
CA LEU A 261 9.85 9.81 -20.63
C LEU A 261 10.76 10.03 -21.85
N LYS A 262 10.71 9.15 -22.86
CA LYS A 262 11.48 9.27 -24.10
C LYS A 262 11.13 10.57 -24.85
N LYS A 263 9.85 10.86 -25.07
CA LYS A 263 9.38 12.09 -25.70
C LYS A 263 9.97 13.32 -25.01
N THR A 264 9.86 13.37 -23.67
CA THR A 264 10.33 14.49 -22.87
C THR A 264 11.85 14.59 -22.89
N TYR A 265 12.56 13.46 -22.74
CA TYR A 265 14.01 13.43 -22.76
C TYR A 265 14.59 13.87 -24.11
N ASP A 266 14.11 13.35 -25.22
CA ASP A 266 14.56 13.68 -26.55
C ASP A 266 14.39 15.17 -26.89
N GLU A 267 13.27 15.78 -26.45
CA GLU A 267 12.97 17.20 -26.65
C GLU A 267 13.85 18.12 -25.78
N PHE A 268 14.10 17.74 -24.50
CA PHE A 268 14.62 18.69 -23.53
C PHE A 268 16.05 18.38 -23.02
N ARG A 269 16.65 17.20 -23.32
CA ARG A 269 18.00 16.85 -22.85
C ARG A 269 19.04 17.90 -23.24
N LYS A 270 18.98 18.44 -24.46
CA LYS A 270 19.92 19.47 -24.93
C LYS A 270 19.62 20.87 -24.37
N LYS A 271 18.49 21.03 -23.69
CA LYS A 271 18.06 22.27 -23.05
C LYS A 271 18.36 22.27 -21.54
N GLY A 272 18.88 21.15 -21.00
CA GLY A 272 19.28 21.00 -19.61
C GLY A 272 18.38 20.10 -18.78
N PHE A 273 17.63 19.19 -19.40
CA PHE A 273 16.87 18.14 -18.70
C PHE A 273 17.64 16.83 -18.73
N GLU A 274 17.76 16.18 -17.56
CA GLU A 274 18.39 14.86 -17.44
C GLU A 274 17.50 13.93 -16.61
N ILE A 275 17.66 12.60 -16.81
CA ILE A 275 16.97 11.57 -16.02
C ILE A 275 18.02 10.70 -15.33
N TYR A 276 17.84 10.49 -14.04
CA TYR A 276 18.58 9.54 -13.21
C TYR A 276 17.63 8.43 -12.79
N GLY A 277 17.64 7.31 -13.53
CA GLY A 277 16.77 6.17 -13.29
C GLY A 277 17.35 5.21 -12.25
N VAL A 278 16.62 4.91 -11.20
CA VAL A 278 16.96 3.91 -10.18
C VAL A 278 16.09 2.68 -10.40
N SER A 279 16.71 1.57 -10.83
CA SER A 279 16.00 0.31 -11.02
C SER A 279 15.86 -0.47 -9.72
N PHE A 280 14.66 -0.99 -9.49
CA PHE A 280 14.30 -1.92 -8.40
C PHE A 280 14.20 -3.37 -8.91
N ASP A 281 14.92 -3.71 -9.97
CA ASP A 281 15.09 -5.10 -10.37
C ASP A 281 15.97 -5.85 -9.38
N GLU A 282 15.73 -7.16 -9.22
CA GLU A 282 16.56 -8.07 -8.42
C GLU A 282 17.51 -8.90 -9.30
N ASP A 283 17.36 -8.82 -10.63
CA ASP A 283 18.26 -9.40 -11.62
C ASP A 283 18.83 -8.32 -12.53
N ARG A 284 20.16 -8.36 -12.71
CA ARG A 284 20.87 -7.38 -13.53
C ARG A 284 20.56 -7.54 -15.04
N GLY A 285 20.30 -8.78 -15.48
CA GLY A 285 19.97 -9.07 -16.88
C GLY A 285 18.59 -8.53 -17.25
N ASP A 286 17.61 -8.67 -16.36
CA ASP A 286 16.26 -8.14 -16.55
C ASP A 286 16.28 -6.61 -16.61
N TRP A 287 17.00 -5.96 -15.68
CA TRP A 287 17.21 -4.52 -15.70
C TRP A 287 17.80 -4.02 -17.02
N LEU A 288 18.98 -4.54 -17.40
CA LEU A 288 19.69 -4.07 -18.60
C LEU A 288 18.95 -4.44 -19.88
N GLY A 289 18.30 -5.62 -19.91
CA GLY A 289 17.46 -6.06 -21.00
C GLY A 289 16.27 -5.11 -21.24
N ALA A 290 15.62 -4.64 -20.16
CA ALA A 290 14.54 -3.67 -20.28
C ALA A 290 15.02 -2.30 -20.79
N VAL A 291 16.18 -1.83 -20.33
CA VAL A 291 16.80 -0.58 -20.81
C VAL A 291 17.06 -0.66 -22.33
N GLU A 292 17.66 -1.76 -22.81
CA GLU A 292 17.97 -1.95 -24.22
C GLU A 292 16.71 -2.10 -25.09
N GLN A 293 15.77 -2.96 -24.69
CA GLN A 293 14.55 -3.25 -25.45
C GLN A 293 13.65 -2.03 -25.62
N ASN A 294 13.69 -1.08 -24.68
CA ASN A 294 12.87 0.12 -24.69
C ASN A 294 13.63 1.39 -25.12
N ASP A 295 14.89 1.26 -25.55
CA ASP A 295 15.77 2.39 -25.91
C ASP A 295 15.79 3.50 -24.85
N MET A 296 15.99 3.16 -23.59
CA MET A 296 15.99 4.11 -22.47
C MET A 296 17.39 4.76 -22.38
N ASN A 297 17.64 5.77 -23.22
CA ASN A 297 18.98 6.35 -23.47
C ASN A 297 19.42 7.41 -22.44
N TRP A 298 19.00 7.29 -21.20
CA TRP A 298 19.45 8.12 -20.06
C TRP A 298 20.21 7.29 -19.05
N LEU A 299 20.70 7.92 -17.99
CA LEU A 299 21.47 7.26 -16.94
C LEU A 299 20.60 6.33 -16.10
N HIS A 300 21.06 5.10 -15.90
CA HIS A 300 20.44 4.13 -15.03
C HIS A 300 21.43 3.58 -14.02
N VAL A 301 20.96 3.40 -12.79
CA VAL A 301 21.71 2.78 -11.68
C VAL A 301 20.85 1.75 -10.97
N SER A 302 21.47 0.76 -10.31
CA SER A 302 20.76 -0.21 -9.49
C SER A 302 21.69 -0.89 -8.47
N GLU A 303 21.19 -1.16 -7.27
CA GLU A 303 21.81 -2.10 -6.33
C GLU A 303 21.39 -3.55 -6.58
N VAL A 304 20.45 -3.81 -7.48
CA VAL A 304 19.84 -5.13 -7.75
C VAL A 304 19.28 -5.78 -6.49
N LYS A 305 18.54 -5.02 -5.69
CA LYS A 305 17.99 -5.44 -4.39
C LYS A 305 16.47 -5.23 -4.26
N GLY A 306 15.77 -4.97 -5.35
CA GLY A 306 14.35 -4.66 -5.30
C GLY A 306 14.06 -3.46 -4.39
N PHE A 307 13.03 -3.55 -3.58
CA PHE A 307 12.68 -2.53 -2.58
C PHE A 307 13.62 -2.48 -1.36
N ASP A 308 14.55 -3.43 -1.19
CA ASP A 308 15.62 -3.33 -0.18
C ASP A 308 16.74 -2.35 -0.56
N ASN A 309 16.62 -1.72 -1.72
CA ASN A 309 17.47 -0.63 -2.19
C ASN A 309 17.51 0.52 -1.18
N GLN A 310 18.73 1.07 -0.90
CA GLN A 310 18.88 2.16 0.06
C GLN A 310 18.12 3.42 -0.38
N ALA A 311 18.07 3.72 -1.67
CA ALA A 311 17.35 4.86 -2.20
C ALA A 311 15.82 4.75 -1.98
N ALA A 312 15.26 3.54 -1.93
CA ALA A 312 13.86 3.33 -1.56
C ALA A 312 13.58 3.80 -0.13
N LYS A 313 14.50 3.52 0.79
CA LYS A 313 14.41 3.93 2.20
C LYS A 313 14.58 5.45 2.36
N ASP A 314 15.58 6.03 1.68
CA ASP A 314 15.90 7.45 1.77
C ASP A 314 14.77 8.35 1.23
N TYR A 315 14.10 7.91 0.18
CA TYR A 315 12.99 8.62 -0.46
C TYR A 315 11.60 8.11 -0.03
N ALA A 316 11.54 7.20 0.94
CA ALA A 316 10.30 6.57 1.43
C ALA A 316 9.44 5.96 0.31
N ILE A 317 10.08 5.30 -0.68
CA ILE A 317 9.40 4.69 -1.81
C ILE A 317 8.75 3.39 -1.37
N GLN A 318 7.42 3.33 -1.44
CA GLN A 318 6.63 2.14 -1.13
C GLN A 318 6.02 1.49 -2.38
N GLY A 319 6.07 2.19 -3.52
CA GLY A 319 5.54 1.72 -4.80
C GLY A 319 6.17 2.45 -5.97
N ILE A 320 6.20 1.81 -7.12
CA ILE A 320 6.67 2.35 -8.38
C ILE A 320 5.56 2.28 -9.45
N PRO A 321 5.57 3.22 -10.41
CA PRO A 321 6.55 4.29 -10.61
C PRO A 321 6.47 5.39 -9.55
N SER A 322 7.62 6.02 -9.23
CA SER A 322 7.71 7.23 -8.38
C SER A 322 8.83 8.12 -8.91
N ASN A 323 8.66 9.43 -8.87
CA ASN A 323 9.74 10.32 -9.29
C ASN A 323 9.74 11.66 -8.54
N PHE A 324 10.89 12.31 -8.60
CA PHE A 324 11.19 13.62 -8.01
C PHE A 324 11.90 14.47 -9.05
N LEU A 325 11.37 15.65 -9.33
CA LEU A 325 12.05 16.63 -10.18
C LEU A 325 12.89 17.56 -9.33
N ILE A 326 14.18 17.63 -9.62
CA ILE A 326 15.20 18.37 -8.84
C ILE A 326 15.75 19.48 -9.73
N ASP A 327 15.84 20.71 -9.21
CA ASP A 327 16.47 21.82 -9.90
C ASP A 327 18.01 21.80 -9.75
N GLY A 328 18.72 22.64 -10.51
CA GLY A 328 20.19 22.73 -10.47
C GLY A 328 20.74 23.24 -9.12
N GLN A 329 19.91 23.78 -8.24
CA GLN A 329 20.26 24.15 -6.87
C GLN A 329 20.13 22.98 -5.90
N GLY A 330 19.54 21.86 -6.36
CA GLY A 330 19.32 20.65 -5.57
C GLY A 330 18.03 20.66 -4.76
N THR A 331 17.08 21.49 -5.15
CA THR A 331 15.75 21.55 -4.52
C THR A 331 14.77 20.67 -5.28
N ILE A 332 13.97 19.89 -4.58
CA ILE A 332 12.85 19.12 -5.15
C ILE A 332 11.73 20.10 -5.52
N VAL A 333 11.40 20.22 -6.81
CA VAL A 333 10.42 21.20 -7.31
C VAL A 333 9.10 20.56 -7.75
N ALA A 334 9.07 19.24 -7.95
CA ALA A 334 7.85 18.49 -8.22
C ALA A 334 8.05 17.00 -7.87
N LYS A 335 6.94 16.26 -7.72
CA LYS A 335 6.92 14.82 -7.42
C LYS A 335 5.85 14.13 -8.28
N ASN A 336 6.06 12.85 -8.56
CA ASN A 336 5.09 11.95 -9.19
C ASN A 336 4.47 12.48 -10.49
N LEU A 337 5.28 13.16 -11.30
CA LEU A 337 4.88 13.61 -12.62
C LEU A 337 4.69 12.41 -13.57
N ARG A 338 3.61 12.39 -14.36
CA ARG A 338 3.27 11.29 -15.28
C ARG A 338 2.82 11.83 -16.63
N GLY A 339 3.07 11.03 -17.68
CA GLY A 339 2.53 11.29 -19.01
C GLY A 339 2.81 12.70 -19.52
N GLU A 340 1.76 13.36 -19.99
CA GLU A 340 1.87 14.72 -20.54
C GLU A 340 2.18 15.77 -19.46
N ALA A 341 1.77 15.56 -18.21
CA ALA A 341 2.07 16.49 -17.12
C ALA A 341 3.58 16.66 -16.86
N LEU A 342 4.39 15.59 -17.07
CA LEU A 342 5.85 15.71 -17.03
C LEU A 342 6.35 16.61 -18.15
N TYR A 343 5.87 16.39 -19.38
CA TYR A 343 6.30 17.19 -20.55
C TYR A 343 5.94 18.67 -20.37
N GLU A 344 4.71 18.95 -19.96
CA GLU A 344 4.24 20.32 -19.73
C GLU A 344 5.06 21.01 -18.62
N LYS A 345 5.32 20.31 -17.51
CA LYS A 345 6.11 20.86 -16.40
C LYS A 345 7.55 21.19 -16.81
N ILE A 346 8.22 20.30 -17.53
CA ILE A 346 9.58 20.56 -18.04
C ILE A 346 9.58 21.70 -19.05
N SER A 347 8.59 21.74 -19.96
CA SER A 347 8.45 22.82 -20.93
C SER A 347 8.26 24.19 -20.27
N GLU A 348 7.41 24.27 -19.25
CA GLU A 348 7.18 25.49 -18.44
C GLU A 348 8.47 25.98 -17.78
N LEU A 349 9.17 25.05 -17.09
CA LEU A 349 10.36 25.39 -16.32
C LEU A 349 11.56 25.80 -17.18
N LEU A 350 11.71 25.20 -18.37
CA LEU A 350 12.80 25.54 -19.28
C LEU A 350 12.51 26.75 -20.20
N ALA A 351 11.26 27.25 -20.22
CA ALA A 351 10.89 28.47 -20.92
C ALA A 351 11.16 29.76 -20.12
N GLN A 352 11.41 29.63 -18.82
CA GLN A 352 11.79 30.72 -17.92
C GLN A 352 13.29 31.01 -18.03
#